data_56931cc76614fd5782edddfed0e1dd52
#
_entry.id   56931cc76614fd5782edddfed0e1dd52
#
_cell.length_a   1.000
_cell.length_b   1.000
_cell.length_c   1.000
_cell.angle_alpha   90.00
_cell.angle_beta   90.00
_cell.angle_gamma   90.00
#
_symmetry.space_group_name_H-M   'P 1'
#
loop_
_entity.id
_entity.type
_entity.pdbx_description
1 polymer ?
#
loop_
_entity_poly.entity_id
_entity_poly.type
_entity_poly.pdbx_seq_one_letter_code
_entity_poly.pdbx_strand_id
1 'polypeptide(L)'
;MRGGRTWLVLFGLIIAAALYRPVSVLATPAEGYKSTSLAMGRFGEIDVSSIVPNGQKANEQLWSSLQKTQGSSDVYVQSNVWAPGGSTGWHSHPGHSLIIVTAGTVTDYEGHDPDCKPHVYKTGMGFVDPGGDHVHIIRNEGDVEAKTIAVQLIPADATRRIDAADPGHCHF
;
A
#
# COMPACT_ATOMS: atom_id res chain seq x y z
N MET A 1 -57.00 -37.13 -22.21
CA MET A 1 -55.66 -37.54 -22.68
C MET A 1 -54.83 -36.29 -23.03
N ARG A 2 -53.87 -35.91 -22.20
CA ARG A 2 -52.66 -35.12 -22.47
C ARG A 2 -52.22 -34.46 -21.16
N GLY A 3 -51.53 -35.19 -20.38
CA GLY A 3 -50.84 -34.65 -19.21
C GLY A 3 -49.43 -35.19 -19.24
N GLY A 4 -48.49 -34.30 -19.00
CA GLY A 4 -47.16 -34.75 -18.67
C GLY A 4 -46.06 -34.25 -19.59
N ARG A 5 -45.61 -33.00 -19.39
CA ARG A 5 -44.28 -32.56 -19.90
C ARG A 5 -43.79 -31.26 -19.26
N THR A 6 -43.96 -31.03 -17.97
CA THR A 6 -43.53 -29.74 -17.37
C THR A 6 -42.70 -29.86 -16.08
N TRP A 7 -42.21 -31.03 -15.71
CA TRP A 7 -41.54 -31.24 -14.43
C TRP A 7 -40.00 -31.47 -14.50
N LEU A 8 -39.40 -31.45 -15.69
CA LEU A 8 -37.96 -31.77 -15.86
C LEU A 8 -37.03 -30.57 -16.03
N VAL A 9 -37.52 -29.32 -16.06
CA VAL A 9 -36.71 -28.14 -16.30
C VAL A 9 -36.25 -27.42 -14.98
N LEU A 10 -36.91 -27.71 -13.86
CA LEU A 10 -36.66 -27.03 -12.59
C LEU A 10 -35.56 -27.66 -11.73
N PHE A 11 -35.07 -28.87 -12.03
CA PHE A 11 -34.04 -29.55 -11.24
C PHE A 11 -32.60 -29.23 -11.71
N GLY A 12 -32.41 -28.66 -12.89
CA GLY A 12 -31.09 -28.36 -13.45
C GLY A 12 -30.45 -27.06 -12.96
N LEU A 13 -31.21 -26.14 -12.37
CA LEU A 13 -30.75 -24.79 -11.97
C LEU A 13 -30.24 -24.70 -10.52
N ILE A 14 -30.54 -25.69 -9.69
CA ILE A 14 -30.14 -25.66 -8.25
C ILE A 14 -28.75 -26.22 -8.01
N ILE A 15 -28.16 -26.97 -8.93
CA ILE A 15 -26.84 -27.60 -8.73
C ILE A 15 -25.70 -26.69 -9.09
N ALA A 16 -25.90 -25.65 -9.90
CA ALA A 16 -24.83 -24.72 -10.30
C ALA A 16 -24.49 -23.66 -9.27
N ALA A 17 -25.36 -23.39 -8.29
CA ALA A 17 -25.13 -22.37 -7.24
C ALA A 17 -24.29 -22.84 -6.04
N ALA A 18 -24.05 -24.14 -5.92
CA ALA A 18 -23.41 -24.72 -4.72
C ALA A 18 -21.88 -24.83 -4.79
N LEU A 19 -21.22 -24.42 -5.87
CA LEU A 19 -19.76 -24.57 -6.06
C LEU A 19 -18.96 -23.28 -6.01
N TYR A 20 -19.61 -22.12 -5.85
CA TYR A 20 -18.87 -20.88 -5.61
C TYR A 20 -18.56 -20.77 -4.11
N ARG A 21 -17.53 -21.45 -3.65
CA ARG A 21 -16.93 -21.14 -2.35
C ARG A 21 -16.09 -19.89 -2.54
N PRO A 22 -16.40 -18.76 -1.88
CA PRO A 22 -15.48 -17.65 -1.85
C PRO A 22 -14.16 -18.19 -1.24
N VAL A 23 -13.08 -18.12 -1.99
CA VAL A 23 -11.74 -18.34 -1.43
C VAL A 23 -11.54 -17.16 -0.48
N SER A 24 -11.62 -17.40 0.82
CA SER A 24 -11.24 -16.40 1.80
C SER A 24 -9.73 -16.22 1.67
N VAL A 25 -9.35 -15.17 0.98
CA VAL A 25 -7.95 -14.74 0.89
C VAL A 25 -7.60 -14.20 2.27
N LEU A 26 -6.74 -14.91 3.00
CA LEU A 26 -6.28 -14.48 4.32
C LEU A 26 -5.27 -13.35 4.13
N ALA A 27 -5.56 -12.20 4.71
CA ALA A 27 -4.61 -11.11 4.81
C ALA A 27 -3.39 -11.54 5.63
N THR A 28 -2.21 -11.10 5.24
CA THR A 28 -0.98 -11.36 6.00
C THR A 28 -0.86 -10.35 7.15
N PRO A 29 -0.79 -10.81 8.41
CA PRO A 29 -0.67 -9.90 9.54
C PRO A 29 0.71 -9.21 9.56
N ALA A 30 0.75 -8.02 10.16
CA ALA A 30 2.00 -7.38 10.51
C ALA A 30 2.64 -8.09 11.72
N GLU A 31 3.96 -8.29 11.68
CA GLU A 31 4.73 -8.93 12.74
C GLU A 31 5.96 -8.09 13.09
N GLY A 32 6.23 -7.90 14.38
CA GLY A 32 7.38 -7.09 14.83
C GLY A 32 7.36 -5.65 14.32
N TYR A 33 6.20 -5.13 13.92
CA TYR A 33 5.98 -3.81 13.34
C TYR A 33 5.02 -2.98 14.19
N LYS A 34 5.34 -1.69 14.33
CA LYS A 34 4.46 -0.73 15.01
C LYS A 34 4.42 0.59 14.24
N SER A 35 3.21 1.08 13.99
CA SER A 35 2.96 2.41 13.45
C SER A 35 2.35 3.31 14.53
N THR A 36 2.80 4.56 14.58
CA THR A 36 2.28 5.58 15.49
C THR A 36 2.01 6.86 14.69
N SER A 37 0.77 7.34 14.71
CA SER A 37 0.42 8.62 14.13
C SER A 37 1.00 9.75 14.99
N LEU A 38 1.80 10.62 14.42
CA LEU A 38 2.40 11.79 15.08
C LEU A 38 1.54 13.03 14.90
N ALA A 39 0.95 13.18 13.71
CA ALA A 39 0.10 14.31 13.36
C ALA A 39 -0.90 13.92 12.26
N MET A 40 -2.01 14.65 12.18
CA MET A 40 -2.96 14.58 11.06
C MET A 40 -3.47 15.98 10.79
N GLY A 41 -3.63 16.30 9.51
CA GLY A 41 -4.29 17.53 9.05
C GLY A 41 -5.24 17.24 7.91
N ARG A 42 -6.42 17.89 7.94
CA ARG A 42 -7.39 17.84 6.84
C ARG A 42 -7.22 19.03 5.93
N PHE A 43 -7.20 18.78 4.63
CA PHE A 43 -7.11 19.76 3.58
C PHE A 43 -8.37 19.68 2.71
N GLY A 44 -8.79 20.82 2.16
CA GLY A 44 -9.72 20.85 1.02
C GLY A 44 -9.04 20.32 -0.24
N GLU A 45 -9.52 20.72 -1.39
CA GLU A 45 -8.82 20.42 -2.65
C GLU A 45 -7.44 21.06 -2.65
N ILE A 46 -6.44 20.27 -3.04
CA ILE A 46 -5.06 20.73 -3.21
C ILE A 46 -4.83 20.90 -4.71
N ASP A 47 -4.38 22.07 -5.12
CA ASP A 47 -3.95 22.35 -6.49
C ASP A 47 -2.72 23.26 -6.41
N VAL A 48 -1.56 22.64 -6.36
CA VAL A 48 -0.27 23.32 -6.17
C VAL A 48 0.71 22.86 -7.23
N SER A 49 1.32 23.80 -7.92
CA SER A 49 2.48 23.56 -8.76
C SER A 49 3.64 24.45 -8.33
N SER A 50 4.82 23.89 -8.30
CA SER A 50 6.07 24.60 -7.98
C SER A 50 7.11 24.33 -9.05
N ILE A 51 7.74 25.39 -9.53
CA ILE A 51 8.81 25.32 -10.52
C ILE A 51 9.99 26.13 -9.98
N VAL A 52 11.15 25.50 -9.88
CA VAL A 52 12.40 26.20 -9.56
C VAL A 52 13.10 26.58 -10.86
N PRO A 53 13.26 27.89 -11.17
CA PRO A 53 13.93 28.34 -12.38
C PRO A 53 15.36 27.81 -12.47
N ASN A 54 15.85 27.68 -13.71
CA ASN A 54 17.24 27.34 -13.98
C ASN A 54 18.19 28.34 -13.31
N GLY A 55 19.33 27.87 -12.85
CA GLY A 55 20.34 28.71 -12.16
C GLY A 55 20.19 28.78 -10.63
N GLN A 56 19.07 28.29 -10.07
CA GLN A 56 18.88 28.20 -8.61
C GLN A 56 19.25 26.80 -8.06
N LYS A 57 19.70 25.89 -8.90
CA LYS A 57 20.15 24.56 -8.52
C LYS A 57 21.61 24.35 -8.89
N ALA A 58 22.33 23.63 -8.04
CA ALA A 58 23.75 23.35 -8.25
C ALA A 58 24.04 22.57 -9.55
N ASN A 59 23.07 21.83 -10.09
CA ASN A 59 23.19 21.04 -11.31
C ASN A 59 22.45 21.61 -12.53
N GLU A 60 21.94 22.85 -12.44
CA GLU A 60 21.19 23.55 -13.49
C GLU A 60 19.95 22.81 -14.06
N GLN A 61 19.52 21.74 -13.41
CA GLN A 61 18.33 21.00 -13.86
C GLN A 61 17.07 21.66 -13.37
N LEU A 62 16.03 21.70 -14.23
CA LEU A 62 14.72 22.15 -13.85
C LEU A 62 14.15 21.19 -12.78
N TRP A 63 13.71 21.76 -11.64
CA TRP A 63 12.92 21.02 -10.67
C TRP A 63 11.46 21.52 -10.74
N SER A 64 10.52 20.58 -10.82
CA SER A 64 9.09 20.90 -10.76
C SER A 64 8.35 19.89 -9.90
N SER A 65 7.29 20.34 -9.26
CA SER A 65 6.38 19.49 -8.49
C SER A 65 4.94 19.90 -8.79
N LEU A 66 4.08 18.91 -8.94
CA LEU A 66 2.64 19.09 -9.11
C LEU A 66 1.93 18.20 -8.10
N GLN A 67 1.07 18.79 -7.27
CA GLN A 67 0.17 18.09 -6.37
C GLN A 67 -1.24 18.54 -6.65
N LYS A 68 -2.10 17.60 -7.05
CA LYS A 68 -3.52 17.87 -7.31
C LYS A 68 -4.39 16.79 -6.70
N THR A 69 -5.42 17.22 -5.95
CA THR A 69 -6.45 16.30 -5.42
C THR A 69 -7.83 16.77 -5.90
N GLN A 70 -8.74 15.82 -5.98
CA GLN A 70 -10.16 16.10 -6.20
C GLN A 70 -10.92 15.71 -4.92
N GLY A 71 -11.56 16.70 -4.29
CA GLY A 71 -12.18 16.56 -2.99
C GLY A 71 -11.20 16.70 -1.82
N SER A 72 -11.73 16.59 -0.60
CA SER A 72 -10.95 16.77 0.62
C SER A 72 -9.99 15.60 0.85
N SER A 73 -8.86 15.90 1.48
CA SER A 73 -7.79 14.95 1.74
C SER A 73 -7.33 15.01 3.19
N ASP A 74 -6.90 13.88 3.73
CA ASP A 74 -6.21 13.80 5.01
C ASP A 74 -4.72 13.53 4.78
N VAL A 75 -3.88 14.31 5.46
CA VAL A 75 -2.43 14.12 5.52
C VAL A 75 -2.05 13.60 6.89
N TYR A 76 -1.39 12.45 6.93
CA TYR A 76 -0.87 11.86 8.15
C TYR A 76 0.64 11.89 8.16
N VAL A 77 1.21 12.27 9.30
CA VAL A 77 2.62 12.04 9.59
C VAL A 77 2.70 10.91 10.61
N GLN A 78 3.45 9.86 10.28
CA GLN A 78 3.57 8.71 11.17
C GLN A 78 5.02 8.25 11.31
N SER A 79 5.31 7.69 12.49
CA SER A 79 6.53 6.95 12.77
C SER A 79 6.25 5.47 12.70
N ASN A 80 7.12 4.75 12.00
CA ASN A 80 7.06 3.30 11.87
C ASN A 80 8.35 2.70 12.45
N VAL A 81 8.21 1.58 13.12
CA VAL A 81 9.30 0.86 13.78
C VAL A 81 9.18 -0.62 13.48
N TRP A 82 10.26 -1.23 13.04
CA TRP A 82 10.38 -2.68 12.82
C TRP A 82 11.47 -3.26 13.72
N ALA A 83 11.12 -4.24 14.53
CA ALA A 83 12.10 -5.11 15.16
C ALA A 83 12.89 -5.89 14.08
N PRO A 84 14.06 -6.46 14.39
CA PRO A 84 14.73 -7.40 13.50
C PRO A 84 13.77 -8.54 13.07
N GLY A 85 13.71 -8.82 11.77
CA GLY A 85 12.78 -9.76 11.17
C GLY A 85 11.34 -9.26 11.04
N GLY A 86 11.04 -8.05 11.48
CA GLY A 86 9.70 -7.48 11.45
C GLY A 86 9.19 -7.18 10.03
N SER A 87 7.88 -7.22 9.86
CA SER A 87 7.17 -7.09 8.59
C SER A 87 5.87 -6.33 8.74
N THR A 88 5.51 -5.50 7.75
CA THR A 88 4.20 -4.88 7.69
C THR A 88 3.07 -5.86 7.36
N GLY A 89 3.36 -7.06 6.83
CA GLY A 89 2.40 -7.85 6.08
C GLY A 89 2.05 -7.18 4.74
N TRP A 90 1.47 -7.94 3.81
CA TRP A 90 1.05 -7.42 2.51
C TRP A 90 -0.14 -6.47 2.67
N HIS A 91 -0.06 -5.31 2.05
CA HIS A 91 -1.10 -4.29 2.14
C HIS A 91 -0.98 -3.26 1.02
N SER A 92 -2.01 -2.42 0.89
CA SER A 92 -2.01 -1.22 0.07
C SER A 92 -2.57 -0.02 0.87
N HIS A 93 -2.58 1.14 0.24
CA HIS A 93 -3.12 2.37 0.78
C HIS A 93 -3.98 3.10 -0.26
N PRO A 94 -5.04 3.84 0.12
CA PRO A 94 -5.89 4.56 -0.84
C PRO A 94 -5.21 5.77 -1.50
N GLY A 95 -4.01 6.14 -1.04
CA GLY A 95 -3.21 7.23 -1.60
C GLY A 95 -1.74 7.07 -1.26
N HIS A 96 -0.90 7.92 -1.82
CA HIS A 96 0.55 7.78 -1.76
C HIS A 96 1.16 8.21 -0.43
N SER A 97 2.37 7.70 -0.18
CA SER A 97 3.20 8.08 0.96
C SER A 97 4.62 8.44 0.50
N LEU A 98 5.17 9.51 1.07
CA LEU A 98 6.60 9.82 1.02
C LEU A 98 7.24 9.29 2.30
N ILE A 99 8.24 8.42 2.16
CA ILE A 99 8.80 7.69 3.29
C ILE A 99 10.31 7.97 3.37
N ILE A 100 10.80 8.26 4.58
CA ILE A 100 12.23 8.50 4.85
C ILE A 100 12.67 7.49 5.90
N VAL A 101 13.77 6.76 5.63
CA VAL A 101 14.39 5.85 6.59
C VAL A 101 15.23 6.68 7.56
N THR A 102 14.90 6.64 8.85
CA THR A 102 15.55 7.41 9.91
C THR A 102 16.55 6.58 10.74
N ALA A 103 16.41 5.25 10.72
CA ALA A 103 17.36 4.33 11.36
C ALA A 103 17.29 2.95 10.69
N GLY A 104 18.40 2.22 10.69
CA GLY A 104 18.47 0.87 10.14
C GLY A 104 18.29 0.79 8.62
N THR A 105 17.70 -0.31 8.19
CA THR A 105 17.45 -0.61 6.77
C THR A 105 16.09 -1.27 6.66
N VAL A 106 15.31 -0.90 5.65
CA VAL A 106 14.07 -1.57 5.28
C VAL A 106 14.15 -2.07 3.85
N THR A 107 13.52 -3.20 3.58
CA THR A 107 13.39 -3.77 2.24
C THR A 107 11.93 -3.77 1.86
N ASP A 108 11.61 -3.20 0.72
CA ASP A 108 10.27 -3.17 0.15
C ASP A 108 10.18 -4.19 -1.00
N TYR A 109 9.06 -4.92 -1.07
CA TYR A 109 8.76 -5.88 -2.11
C TYR A 109 7.38 -5.61 -2.68
N GLU A 110 7.29 -5.64 -4.00
CA GLU A 110 6.11 -5.33 -4.76
C GLU A 110 5.26 -6.58 -5.03
N GLY A 111 3.98 -6.54 -4.68
CA GLY A 111 3.09 -7.69 -4.86
C GLY A 111 2.82 -8.07 -6.32
N HIS A 112 3.10 -7.18 -7.27
CA HIS A 112 2.95 -7.42 -8.70
C HIS A 112 4.24 -7.84 -9.41
N ASP A 113 5.41 -7.79 -8.72
CA ASP A 113 6.69 -8.23 -9.30
C ASP A 113 6.87 -9.74 -9.13
N PRO A 114 6.75 -10.54 -10.21
CA PRO A 114 6.87 -12.00 -10.12
C PRO A 114 8.27 -12.49 -9.72
N ASP A 115 9.28 -11.65 -9.89
CA ASP A 115 10.67 -11.94 -9.50
C ASP A 115 10.94 -11.60 -8.02
N CYS A 116 9.99 -10.94 -7.36
CA CYS A 116 10.10 -10.51 -5.95
C CYS A 116 11.42 -9.79 -5.65
N LYS A 117 11.73 -8.78 -6.46
CA LYS A 117 13.00 -8.04 -6.33
C LYS A 117 13.02 -7.18 -5.08
N PRO A 118 14.07 -7.25 -4.26
CA PRO A 118 14.21 -6.41 -3.09
C PRO A 118 14.56 -4.97 -3.46
N HIS A 119 13.79 -4.00 -2.96
CA HIS A 119 14.12 -2.59 -2.98
C HIS A 119 14.63 -2.17 -1.60
N VAL A 120 15.95 -2.02 -1.46
CA VAL A 120 16.60 -1.81 -0.16
C VAL A 120 16.84 -0.32 0.09
N TYR A 121 16.32 0.19 1.22
CA TYR A 121 16.45 1.57 1.63
C TYR A 121 17.14 1.66 3.00
N LYS A 122 18.26 2.42 3.05
CA LYS A 122 19.09 2.64 4.26
C LYS A 122 18.78 3.99 4.88
N THR A 123 19.22 4.18 6.10
CA THR A 123 19.15 5.49 6.81
C THR A 123 19.58 6.65 5.92
N GLY A 124 18.71 7.68 5.83
CA GLY A 124 18.88 8.86 4.99
C GLY A 124 18.30 8.73 3.57
N MET A 125 17.88 7.53 3.15
CA MET A 125 17.19 7.33 1.88
C MET A 125 15.68 7.57 2.03
N GLY A 126 15.06 8.03 0.94
CA GLY A 126 13.61 8.13 0.82
C GLY A 126 13.09 7.28 -0.32
N PHE A 127 11.83 6.87 -0.22
CA PHE A 127 11.09 6.18 -1.27
C PHE A 127 9.62 6.59 -1.27
N VAL A 128 8.91 6.21 -2.32
CA VAL A 128 7.50 6.52 -2.51
C VAL A 128 6.72 5.21 -2.56
N ASP A 129 5.70 5.11 -1.70
CA ASP A 129 4.60 4.17 -1.90
C ASP A 129 3.53 4.90 -2.72
N PRO A 130 3.22 4.46 -3.94
CA PRO A 130 2.28 5.16 -4.82
C PRO A 130 0.83 5.06 -4.34
N GLY A 131 0.48 4.09 -3.50
CA GLY A 131 -0.89 3.85 -3.07
C GLY A 131 -1.80 3.29 -4.19
N GLY A 132 -3.11 3.44 -4.03
CA GLY A 132 -4.09 2.85 -4.94
C GLY A 132 -4.18 1.34 -4.75
N ASP A 133 -4.13 0.59 -5.83
CA ASP A 133 -4.10 -0.88 -5.85
C ASP A 133 -2.70 -1.49 -5.74
N HIS A 134 -1.70 -0.65 -5.46
CA HIS A 134 -0.31 -1.05 -5.30
C HIS A 134 -0.12 -1.82 -3.98
N VAL A 135 -0.08 -3.14 -4.08
CA VAL A 135 0.16 -4.03 -2.94
C VAL A 135 1.65 -4.22 -2.73
N HIS A 136 2.10 -4.03 -1.49
CA HIS A 136 3.50 -4.20 -1.10
C HIS A 136 3.67 -4.75 0.31
N ILE A 137 4.90 -5.13 0.66
CA ILE A 137 5.32 -5.52 1.99
C ILE A 137 6.66 -4.88 2.31
N ILE A 138 6.77 -4.24 3.48
CA ILE A 138 8.05 -3.70 3.97
C ILE A 138 8.55 -4.57 5.11
N ARG A 139 9.82 -4.97 5.03
CA ARG A 139 10.49 -5.87 5.97
C ARG A 139 11.75 -5.21 6.54
N ASN A 140 12.07 -5.56 7.77
CA ASN A 140 13.41 -5.35 8.33
C ASN A 140 14.14 -6.70 8.30
N GLU A 141 15.00 -6.90 7.34
CA GLU A 141 15.80 -8.11 7.16
C GLU A 141 17.18 -8.01 7.84
N GLY A 142 17.41 -6.93 8.57
CA GLY A 142 18.62 -6.71 9.35
C GLY A 142 18.51 -7.24 10.78
N ASP A 143 19.58 -7.06 11.53
CA ASP A 143 19.75 -7.50 12.92
C ASP A 143 19.54 -6.39 13.95
N VAL A 144 19.26 -5.16 13.48
CA VAL A 144 18.97 -3.98 14.31
C VAL A 144 17.59 -3.42 13.99
N GLU A 145 17.02 -2.67 14.94
CA GLU A 145 15.74 -1.99 14.74
C GLU A 145 15.81 -1.02 13.55
N ALA A 146 14.79 -1.02 12.70
CA ALA A 146 14.62 -0.07 11.60
C ALA A 146 13.50 0.91 11.91
N LYS A 147 13.65 2.16 11.44
CA LYS A 147 12.65 3.23 11.62
C LYS A 147 12.44 4.03 10.35
N THR A 148 11.20 4.46 10.15
CA THR A 148 10.88 5.44 9.12
C THR A 148 9.93 6.52 9.65
N ILE A 149 9.93 7.66 8.96
CA ILE A 149 8.85 8.64 9.01
C ILE A 149 8.17 8.60 7.65
N ALA A 150 6.84 8.49 7.66
CA ALA A 150 6.02 8.54 6.45
C ALA A 150 5.07 9.74 6.50
N VAL A 151 4.94 10.42 5.36
CA VAL A 151 3.91 11.44 5.11
C VAL A 151 2.95 10.85 4.09
N GLN A 152 1.74 10.51 4.53
CA GLN A 152 0.71 9.86 3.73
C GLN A 152 -0.39 10.85 3.38
N LEU A 153 -0.73 10.98 2.10
CA LEU A 153 -1.86 11.75 1.59
C LEU A 153 -2.92 10.79 1.06
N ILE A 154 -4.12 10.86 1.61
CA ILE A 154 -5.24 9.98 1.24
C ILE A 154 -6.53 10.78 1.11
N PRO A 155 -7.58 10.23 0.44
CA PRO A 155 -8.92 10.82 0.50
C PRO A 155 -9.39 10.97 1.96
N ALA A 156 -10.09 12.07 2.25
CA ALA A 156 -10.62 12.30 3.59
C ALA A 156 -11.50 11.13 4.07
N ASP A 157 -11.36 10.75 5.33
CA ASP A 157 -12.09 9.67 6.00
C ASP A 157 -11.84 8.27 5.42
N ALA A 158 -10.88 8.10 4.51
CA ALA A 158 -10.56 6.79 3.97
C ALA A 158 -9.85 5.89 4.99
N THR A 159 -10.06 4.57 4.86
CA THR A 159 -9.28 3.57 5.59
C THR A 159 -7.83 3.64 5.15
N ARG A 160 -6.93 3.93 6.08
CA ARG A 160 -5.52 4.23 5.78
C ARG A 160 -4.71 3.06 5.27
N ARG A 161 -5.07 1.85 5.67
CA ARG A 161 -4.40 0.60 5.31
C ARG A 161 -5.45 -0.40 4.85
N ILE A 162 -5.19 -1.06 3.74
CA ILE A 162 -6.02 -2.11 3.16
C ILE A 162 -5.18 -3.37 3.14
N ASP A 163 -5.50 -4.31 4.03
CA ASP A 163 -4.76 -5.58 4.12
C ASP A 163 -4.97 -6.42 2.87
N ALA A 164 -3.89 -7.02 2.39
CA ALA A 164 -3.88 -7.84 1.20
C ALA A 164 -3.39 -9.27 1.49
N ALA A 165 -3.72 -10.17 0.59
CA ALA A 165 -3.18 -11.52 0.61
C ALA A 165 -1.71 -11.54 0.18
N ASP A 166 -1.03 -12.60 0.61
CA ASP A 166 0.25 -12.98 0.03
C ASP A 166 0.06 -13.29 -1.46
N PRO A 167 0.82 -12.63 -2.36
CA PRO A 167 0.77 -12.92 -3.80
C PRO A 167 1.30 -14.32 -4.15
N GLY A 168 1.93 -15.02 -3.21
CA GLY A 168 2.32 -16.43 -3.31
C GLY A 168 3.59 -16.71 -4.11
N HIS A 169 4.33 -15.70 -4.52
CA HIS A 169 5.58 -15.85 -5.29
C HIS A 169 6.81 -15.27 -4.57
N CYS A 170 6.63 -14.53 -3.48
CA CYS A 170 7.71 -14.08 -2.62
C CYS A 170 7.93 -15.08 -1.47
N HIS A 171 9.15 -15.63 -1.37
CA HIS A 171 9.51 -16.60 -0.35
C HIS A 171 10.58 -16.00 0.57
N PHE A 172 10.18 -15.67 1.79
CA PHE A 172 11.05 -15.05 2.82
C PHE A 172 11.40 -16.04 3.93
#